data_0abbd185a0373c6cfb4d99f812264bdd
#
_entry.id   0abbd185a0373c6cfb4d99f812264bdd
#
_cell.length_a   1.000
_cell.length_b   1.000
_cell.length_c   1.000
_cell.angle_alpha   90.00
_cell.angle_beta   90.00
_cell.angle_gamma   90.00
#
_symmetry.space_group_name_H-M   'P 1'
#
loop_
_entity.id
_entity.type
_entity.pdbx_description
1 polymer ?
#
loop_
_entity_poly.entity_id
_entity_poly.type
_entity_poly.pdbx_seq_one_letter_code
_entity_poly.pdbx_strand_id
1 'polypeptide(L)'
;MQYHHDGYVGRNPRIRNAEGTGLNRSAELPETMDVLIVGAGPAGIVQAAQLTEYPEVHTRIIEARPQRLAAGRADGLFPRSCETFQAFEFYDEIAHEAAHMREMSFWGPHPENPAEIARGARADDPPAYVSEFPILTVNQARVIDYFAERAENGPARISINYGVEFLDLVVHETGEYPVQVRINDEHGIERTVRAKYVVGCDGARSKVRSCIDVEVVTDPADQAWAVIDMLANTDFPDFRTRSGIQSDKDGSILLIPREGGFLTRFYVSLETPNDENRARIRATTAEEAIARANRILHPYSVDVREVTWFSIYEVRHSVAQSFDDVAAKNDPSLNPRVFIAGDACHTHSAKAGQGMNVSIQDGWNLSWKLGQVLTGRSDESLLKTYNEERQDVAQKLIDYDKEWSAMMSRSPEEMEGPHEIVDFFVNTANFPGGFDTRYEQSSLTGGTDHQKLAEGFPVGMRFKSAQVSRVCDTTTVHLGHHFRADGRWRLYAFADESGQEVAALADWLEHSADSPITAYTAEGQDIDSVFDAKVIYQQDYHDVDINKVPRRFLPKVGQAQIMDWEKVYTAIGHQDIFTERGIDRAGALVVVRPDMYVAQVLPLAARAELAEFFAQNMASPKVPEFS
;
A
#
# COMPACT_ATOMS: atom_id res chain seq x y z
N MET A 1 15.41 -8.41 -6.15
CA MET A 1 14.67 -9.53 -5.54
C MET A 1 15.41 -10.84 -5.78
N GLN A 2 15.45 -11.75 -4.79
CA GLN A 2 16.18 -13.02 -4.92
C GLN A 2 15.19 -14.19 -4.89
N TYR A 3 15.26 -15.07 -5.87
CA TYR A 3 14.31 -16.18 -6.05
C TYR A 3 14.97 -17.53 -5.86
N HIS A 4 14.15 -18.53 -5.49
CA HIS A 4 14.53 -19.92 -5.36
C HIS A 4 14.20 -20.79 -6.59
N HIS A 5 14.12 -20.21 -7.78
CA HIS A 5 13.90 -20.97 -9.00
C HIS A 5 15.11 -20.92 -9.90
N ASP A 6 15.17 -21.76 -10.90
CA ASP A 6 16.26 -21.87 -11.90
C ASP A 6 17.66 -22.03 -11.28
N GLY A 7 17.73 -22.61 -10.09
CA GLY A 7 18.97 -22.95 -9.42
C GLY A 7 19.67 -21.77 -8.74
N TYR A 8 19.18 -20.52 -8.82
CA TYR A 8 19.75 -19.41 -8.08
C TYR A 8 19.12 -19.28 -6.70
N VAL A 9 19.96 -19.30 -5.69
CA VAL A 9 19.57 -19.06 -4.29
C VAL A 9 20.46 -17.95 -3.74
N GLY A 10 19.85 -16.88 -3.25
CA GLY A 10 20.56 -15.72 -2.71
C GLY A 10 21.32 -15.97 -1.39
N ARG A 11 21.31 -17.21 -0.89
CA ARG A 11 21.96 -17.60 0.38
C ARG A 11 21.48 -16.80 1.60
N ASN A 12 20.33 -16.16 1.51
CA ASN A 12 19.71 -15.50 2.66
C ASN A 12 18.98 -16.56 3.51
N PRO A 13 19.40 -16.81 4.77
CA PRO A 13 18.81 -17.84 5.62
C PRO A 13 17.35 -17.55 6.02
N ARG A 14 16.89 -16.31 5.84
CA ARG A 14 15.50 -15.90 6.11
C ARG A 14 14.54 -16.23 4.97
N ILE A 15 15.04 -16.51 3.76
CA ILE A 15 14.20 -16.91 2.65
C ILE A 15 13.77 -18.36 2.91
N ARG A 16 12.49 -18.54 3.10
CA ARG A 16 11.89 -19.86 3.36
C ARG A 16 11.76 -20.64 2.05
N ASN A 17 12.05 -21.91 2.09
CA ASN A 17 11.70 -22.82 1.00
C ASN A 17 10.17 -23.01 0.97
N ALA A 18 9.64 -23.38 -0.21
CA ALA A 18 8.25 -23.81 -0.31
C ALA A 18 8.01 -25.03 0.60
N GLU A 19 6.92 -25.00 1.35
CA GLU A 19 6.49 -26.08 2.24
C GLU A 19 4.96 -26.19 2.26
N GLY A 20 4.42 -27.25 2.85
CA GLY A 20 2.96 -27.43 2.91
C GLY A 20 2.31 -27.36 1.52
N THR A 21 1.33 -26.49 1.37
CA THR A 21 0.60 -26.29 0.11
C THR A 21 1.50 -25.73 -1.00
N GLY A 22 2.53 -24.93 -0.65
CA GLY A 22 3.48 -24.37 -1.60
C GLY A 22 4.36 -25.42 -2.26
N LEU A 23 4.72 -26.51 -1.54
CA LEU A 23 5.57 -27.56 -2.08
C LEU A 23 4.88 -28.42 -3.14
N ASN A 24 3.62 -28.75 -2.92
CA ASN A 24 2.85 -29.70 -3.75
C ASN A 24 1.70 -28.99 -4.50
N ARG A 25 1.84 -27.71 -4.77
CA ARG A 25 0.80 -26.92 -5.38
C ARG A 25 0.51 -27.35 -6.81
N SER A 26 -0.76 -27.73 -7.08
CA SER A 26 -1.26 -27.96 -8.43
C SER A 26 -1.54 -26.63 -9.15
N ALA A 27 -1.37 -26.61 -10.48
CA ALA A 27 -1.84 -25.51 -11.33
C ALA A 27 -3.39 -25.46 -11.39
N GLU A 28 -4.04 -26.61 -11.24
CA GLU A 28 -5.50 -26.68 -11.22
C GLU A 28 -6.08 -26.05 -9.97
N LEU A 29 -7.24 -25.38 -10.12
CA LEU A 29 -7.98 -24.83 -8.99
C LEU A 29 -8.60 -25.98 -8.18
N PRO A 30 -8.29 -26.12 -6.87
CA PRO A 30 -8.83 -27.20 -6.05
C PRO A 30 -10.31 -26.95 -5.69
N GLU A 31 -10.98 -27.97 -5.18
CA GLU A 31 -12.37 -27.87 -4.70
C GLU A 31 -12.49 -27.08 -3.40
N THR A 32 -11.44 -27.10 -2.55
CA THR A 32 -11.41 -26.39 -1.27
C THR A 32 -10.12 -25.60 -1.11
N MET A 33 -10.19 -24.45 -0.43
CA MET A 33 -9.04 -23.60 -0.12
C MET A 33 -9.31 -22.71 1.10
N ASP A 34 -8.26 -22.19 1.72
CA ASP A 34 -8.43 -21.28 2.86
C ASP A 34 -8.86 -19.88 2.39
N VAL A 35 -8.22 -19.35 1.34
CA VAL A 35 -8.52 -18.03 0.78
C VAL A 35 -8.71 -18.11 -0.72
N LEU A 36 -9.83 -17.59 -1.21
CA LEU A 36 -10.05 -17.31 -2.62
C LEU A 36 -10.07 -15.80 -2.87
N ILE A 37 -9.12 -15.32 -3.65
CA ILE A 37 -9.07 -13.93 -4.11
C ILE A 37 -9.69 -13.86 -5.50
N VAL A 38 -10.70 -13.00 -5.69
CA VAL A 38 -11.43 -12.81 -6.94
C VAL A 38 -11.00 -11.52 -7.60
N GLY A 39 -10.20 -11.62 -8.67
CA GLY A 39 -9.62 -10.50 -9.42
C GLY A 39 -8.15 -10.26 -9.12
N ALA A 40 -7.32 -10.23 -10.16
CA ALA A 40 -5.87 -9.99 -10.11
C ALA A 40 -5.50 -8.54 -10.47
N GLY A 41 -6.32 -7.58 -10.04
CA GLY A 41 -5.97 -6.16 -10.02
C GLY A 41 -5.03 -5.82 -8.84
N PRO A 42 -4.65 -4.53 -8.66
CA PRO A 42 -3.73 -4.11 -7.61
C PRO A 42 -4.11 -4.59 -6.21
N ALA A 43 -5.40 -4.54 -5.84
CA ALA A 43 -5.88 -5.00 -4.53
C ALA A 43 -5.75 -6.51 -4.33
N GLY A 44 -5.97 -7.32 -5.39
CA GLY A 44 -5.90 -8.78 -5.27
C GLY A 44 -4.47 -9.30 -5.33
N ILE A 45 -3.64 -8.74 -6.21
CA ILE A 45 -2.28 -9.27 -6.39
C ILE A 45 -1.35 -8.97 -5.20
N VAL A 46 -1.51 -7.82 -4.52
CA VAL A 46 -0.76 -7.54 -3.30
C VAL A 46 -1.11 -8.53 -2.19
N GLN A 47 -2.36 -8.99 -2.12
CA GLN A 47 -2.77 -10.02 -1.15
C GLN A 47 -2.09 -11.36 -1.44
N ALA A 48 -2.04 -11.77 -2.70
CA ALA A 48 -1.30 -12.98 -3.10
C ALA A 48 0.19 -12.85 -2.74
N ALA A 49 0.79 -11.67 -2.98
CA ALA A 49 2.19 -11.38 -2.64
C ALA A 49 2.47 -11.38 -1.13
N GLN A 50 1.50 -10.99 -0.29
CA GLN A 50 1.63 -11.09 1.16
C GLN A 50 1.36 -12.52 1.65
N LEU A 51 0.31 -13.16 1.15
CA LEU A 51 -0.09 -14.49 1.61
C LEU A 51 0.89 -15.58 1.18
N THR A 52 1.77 -15.33 0.19
CA THR A 52 2.85 -16.26 -0.16
C THR A 52 3.82 -16.51 0.99
N GLU A 53 3.90 -15.59 1.98
CA GLU A 53 4.72 -15.76 3.19
C GLU A 53 4.13 -16.78 4.20
N TYR A 54 2.94 -17.29 3.94
CA TYR A 54 2.24 -18.28 4.77
C TYR A 54 2.01 -19.57 3.97
N PRO A 55 3.04 -20.42 3.76
CA PRO A 55 2.95 -21.60 2.90
C PRO A 55 1.98 -22.67 3.40
N GLU A 56 1.63 -22.64 4.68
CA GLU A 56 0.60 -23.48 5.29
C GLU A 56 -0.83 -23.04 4.94
N VAL A 57 -1.02 -21.80 4.44
CA VAL A 57 -2.31 -21.25 4.03
C VAL A 57 -2.57 -21.54 2.55
N HIS A 58 -3.64 -22.25 2.27
CA HIS A 58 -4.01 -22.61 0.91
C HIS A 58 -4.73 -21.44 0.22
N THR A 59 -3.98 -20.55 -0.42
CA THR A 59 -4.50 -19.38 -1.13
C THR A 59 -4.59 -19.61 -2.63
N ARG A 60 -5.67 -19.15 -3.26
CA ARG A 60 -5.86 -19.08 -4.71
C ARG A 60 -6.32 -17.70 -5.14
N ILE A 61 -5.88 -17.29 -6.34
CA ILE A 61 -6.32 -16.06 -6.98
C ILE A 61 -6.82 -16.35 -8.40
N ILE A 62 -8.03 -15.92 -8.70
CA ILE A 62 -8.67 -16.09 -10.01
C ILE A 62 -8.84 -14.76 -10.73
N GLU A 63 -8.76 -14.79 -12.05
CA GLU A 63 -8.90 -13.63 -12.91
C GLU A 63 -9.70 -14.00 -14.16
N ALA A 64 -10.76 -13.23 -14.43
CA ALA A 64 -11.64 -13.46 -15.57
C ALA A 64 -10.97 -13.21 -16.94
N ARG A 65 -9.97 -12.34 -17.00
CA ARG A 65 -9.19 -12.14 -18.23
C ARG A 65 -8.41 -13.41 -18.56
N PRO A 66 -8.29 -13.76 -19.86
CA PRO A 66 -7.60 -14.98 -20.27
C PRO A 66 -6.07 -14.91 -20.11
N GLN A 67 -5.54 -13.72 -19.85
CA GLN A 67 -4.08 -13.50 -19.70
C GLN A 67 -3.80 -12.23 -18.87
N ARG A 68 -2.51 -12.01 -18.59
CA ARG A 68 -2.03 -10.82 -17.86
C ARG A 68 -2.51 -9.51 -18.52
N LEU A 69 -2.64 -8.48 -17.71
CA LEU A 69 -2.94 -7.13 -18.18
C LEU A 69 -1.77 -6.63 -19.05
N ALA A 70 -2.05 -6.21 -20.29
CA ALA A 70 -1.03 -5.65 -21.18
C ALA A 70 -0.79 -4.16 -20.88
N ALA A 71 -1.86 -3.40 -20.66
CA ALA A 71 -1.80 -1.98 -20.32
C ALA A 71 -2.92 -1.63 -19.33
N GLY A 72 -2.57 -0.93 -18.25
CA GLY A 72 -3.52 -0.49 -17.23
C GLY A 72 -3.93 0.96 -17.40
N ARG A 73 -4.94 1.36 -16.63
CA ARG A 73 -5.47 2.74 -16.60
C ARG A 73 -4.70 3.63 -15.63
N ALA A 74 -4.30 3.08 -14.48
CA ALA A 74 -3.54 3.77 -13.46
C ALA A 74 -2.04 3.74 -13.79
N ASP A 75 -1.32 4.75 -13.29
CA ASP A 75 0.11 4.91 -13.52
C ASP A 75 0.85 5.61 -12.36
N GLY A 76 0.18 6.52 -11.64
CA GLY A 76 0.77 7.29 -10.55
C GLY A 76 0.96 6.45 -9.27
N LEU A 77 2.17 6.47 -8.73
CA LEU A 77 2.58 5.76 -7.52
C LEU A 77 3.13 6.78 -6.54
N PHE A 78 2.43 6.96 -5.44
CA PHE A 78 2.82 7.91 -4.41
C PHE A 78 3.81 7.30 -3.40
N PRO A 79 4.51 8.11 -2.60
CA PRO A 79 5.59 7.64 -1.73
C PRO A 79 5.19 6.49 -0.80
N ARG A 80 3.97 6.47 -0.26
CA ARG A 80 3.52 5.37 0.59
C ARG A 80 3.49 4.02 -0.16
N SER A 81 3.12 4.03 -1.45
CA SER A 81 3.20 2.83 -2.30
C SER A 81 4.65 2.44 -2.60
N CYS A 82 5.54 3.43 -2.74
CA CYS A 82 6.98 3.17 -2.88
C CYS A 82 7.56 2.51 -1.61
N GLU A 83 7.18 2.97 -0.41
CA GLU A 83 7.53 2.29 0.86
C GLU A 83 6.99 0.84 0.87
N THR A 84 5.78 0.61 0.34
CA THR A 84 5.22 -0.74 0.21
C THR A 84 6.06 -1.60 -0.73
N PHE A 85 6.46 -1.07 -1.89
CA PHE A 85 7.32 -1.80 -2.83
C PHE A 85 8.69 -2.12 -2.25
N GLN A 86 9.24 -1.21 -1.43
CA GLN A 86 10.46 -1.47 -0.65
C GLN A 86 10.25 -2.63 0.32
N ALA A 87 9.12 -2.67 1.03
CA ALA A 87 8.79 -3.76 1.95
C ALA A 87 8.60 -5.11 1.22
N PHE A 88 8.09 -5.08 -0.02
CA PHE A 88 7.97 -6.26 -0.90
C PHE A 88 9.25 -6.53 -1.71
N GLU A 89 10.31 -5.76 -1.52
CA GLU A 89 11.66 -5.96 -2.05
C GLU A 89 11.80 -5.83 -3.58
N PHE A 90 11.00 -4.96 -4.24
CA PHE A 90 11.12 -4.67 -5.67
C PHE A 90 11.08 -3.17 -6.02
N TYR A 91 11.25 -2.29 -5.02
CA TYR A 91 11.24 -0.84 -5.27
C TYR A 91 12.32 -0.40 -6.26
N ASP A 92 13.54 -0.91 -6.13
CA ASP A 92 14.66 -0.48 -6.97
C ASP A 92 14.44 -0.82 -8.44
N GLU A 93 13.89 -2.01 -8.72
CA GLU A 93 13.60 -2.46 -10.07
C GLU A 93 12.49 -1.63 -10.72
N ILE A 94 11.36 -1.43 -10.03
CA ILE A 94 10.26 -0.64 -10.58
C ILE A 94 10.61 0.84 -10.69
N ALA A 95 11.39 1.40 -9.77
CA ALA A 95 11.87 2.77 -9.82
C ALA A 95 12.80 3.00 -11.02
N HIS A 96 13.59 2.00 -11.40
CA HIS A 96 14.46 2.08 -12.58
C HIS A 96 13.67 2.18 -13.90
N GLU A 97 12.50 1.53 -13.98
CA GLU A 97 11.61 1.61 -15.15
C GLU A 97 10.76 2.89 -15.18
N ALA A 98 10.45 3.45 -14.01
CA ALA A 98 9.49 4.53 -13.84
C ALA A 98 10.01 5.90 -14.27
N ALA A 99 9.10 6.83 -14.60
CA ALA A 99 9.42 8.24 -14.56
C ALA A 99 9.29 8.76 -13.13
N HIS A 100 10.25 9.60 -12.72
CA HIS A 100 10.32 10.19 -11.39
C HIS A 100 9.78 11.62 -11.42
N MET A 101 8.92 11.97 -10.47
CA MET A 101 8.40 13.31 -10.29
C MET A 101 8.74 13.82 -8.90
N ARG A 102 9.26 15.06 -8.83
CA ARG A 102 9.62 15.73 -7.57
C ARG A 102 9.07 17.13 -7.45
N GLU A 103 8.50 17.65 -8.55
CA GLU A 103 7.88 18.96 -8.60
C GLU A 103 6.58 18.89 -9.39
N MET A 104 5.67 19.79 -9.05
CA MET A 104 4.51 20.14 -9.86
C MET A 104 4.59 21.59 -10.27
N SER A 105 4.39 21.88 -11.55
CA SER A 105 4.25 23.25 -12.06
C SER A 105 2.78 23.62 -12.27
N PHE A 106 2.49 24.89 -12.02
CA PHE A 106 1.15 25.47 -12.17
C PHE A 106 1.20 26.56 -13.22
N TRP A 107 0.34 26.41 -14.25
CA TRP A 107 0.22 27.32 -15.36
C TRP A 107 -1.21 27.87 -15.40
N GLY A 108 -1.32 29.18 -15.58
CA GLY A 108 -2.61 29.89 -15.67
C GLY A 108 -2.63 30.91 -16.80
N PRO A 109 -3.72 31.65 -16.98
CA PRO A 109 -3.80 32.74 -17.94
C PRO A 109 -2.72 33.78 -17.69
N HIS A 110 -2.06 34.24 -18.78
CA HIS A 110 -1.05 35.29 -18.69
C HIS A 110 -1.67 36.61 -18.19
N PRO A 111 -1.11 37.27 -17.17
CA PRO A 111 -1.73 38.48 -16.56
C PRO A 111 -2.05 39.62 -17.53
N GLU A 112 -1.21 39.81 -18.55
CA GLU A 112 -1.36 40.89 -19.54
C GLU A 112 -2.09 40.45 -20.81
N ASN A 113 -2.10 39.13 -21.10
CA ASN A 113 -2.76 38.55 -22.26
C ASN A 113 -3.43 37.19 -21.90
N PRO A 114 -4.63 37.20 -21.32
CA PRO A 114 -5.30 35.96 -20.85
C PRO A 114 -5.54 34.90 -21.92
N ALA A 115 -5.44 35.25 -23.22
CA ALA A 115 -5.50 34.28 -24.30
C ALA A 115 -4.29 33.35 -24.36
N GLU A 116 -3.20 33.68 -23.67
CA GLU A 116 -1.98 32.89 -23.53
C GLU A 116 -1.85 32.35 -22.12
N ILE A 117 -1.13 31.25 -21.95
CA ILE A 117 -0.77 30.74 -20.62
C ILE A 117 0.63 31.17 -20.20
N ALA A 118 0.82 31.35 -18.88
CA ALA A 118 2.11 31.61 -18.27
C ALA A 118 2.32 30.72 -17.03
N ARG A 119 3.60 30.44 -16.73
CA ARG A 119 3.93 29.71 -15.49
C ARG A 119 3.73 30.62 -14.27
N GLY A 120 2.82 30.20 -13.37
CA GLY A 120 2.56 30.92 -12.12
C GLY A 120 3.49 30.48 -10.99
N ALA A 121 3.60 29.17 -10.74
CA ALA A 121 4.35 28.63 -9.60
C ALA A 121 4.93 27.24 -9.88
N ARG A 122 5.84 26.79 -8.99
CA ARG A 122 6.27 25.42 -8.82
C ARG A 122 6.23 25.05 -7.34
N ALA A 123 5.93 23.82 -7.03
CA ALA A 123 5.96 23.28 -5.68
C ALA A 123 6.60 21.90 -5.68
N ASP A 124 7.31 21.56 -4.61
CA ASP A 124 7.84 20.22 -4.39
C ASP A 124 6.67 19.21 -4.31
N ASP A 125 6.83 18.04 -4.93
CA ASP A 125 5.81 16.99 -4.99
C ASP A 125 6.45 15.59 -4.92
N PRO A 126 6.49 14.93 -3.77
CA PRO A 126 6.13 15.46 -2.44
C PRO A 126 7.21 16.39 -1.87
N PRO A 127 6.88 17.21 -0.86
CA PRO A 127 7.89 17.93 -0.11
C PRO A 127 8.92 16.98 0.52
N ALA A 128 10.21 17.37 0.51
CA ALA A 128 11.30 16.49 0.95
C ALA A 128 11.18 16.00 2.41
N TYR A 129 10.50 16.78 3.27
CA TYR A 129 10.25 16.38 4.66
C TYR A 129 9.18 15.28 4.81
N VAL A 130 8.40 15.01 3.75
CA VAL A 130 7.32 14.01 3.75
C VAL A 130 7.88 12.62 3.55
N SER A 131 8.73 12.42 2.55
CA SER A 131 9.34 11.12 2.23
C SER A 131 10.62 11.27 1.42
N GLU A 132 11.53 10.32 1.58
CA GLU A 132 12.71 10.14 0.73
C GLU A 132 12.35 9.66 -0.68
N PHE A 133 11.22 9.01 -0.84
CA PHE A 133 10.75 8.50 -2.13
C PHE A 133 10.09 9.60 -2.99
N PRO A 134 10.34 9.61 -4.32
CA PRO A 134 9.61 10.46 -5.25
C PRO A 134 8.21 9.89 -5.54
N ILE A 135 7.38 10.66 -6.24
CA ILE A 135 6.27 10.10 -6.99
C ILE A 135 6.84 9.41 -8.24
N LEU A 136 6.36 8.20 -8.51
CA LEU A 136 6.71 7.44 -9.71
C LEU A 136 5.51 7.36 -10.66
N THR A 137 5.78 7.28 -11.96
CA THR A 137 4.78 6.86 -12.94
C THR A 137 5.30 5.68 -13.74
N VAL A 138 4.52 4.62 -13.72
CA VAL A 138 4.78 3.38 -14.46
C VAL A 138 3.45 2.69 -14.75
N ASN A 139 3.37 1.98 -15.84
CA ASN A 139 2.15 1.28 -16.22
C ASN A 139 1.68 0.31 -15.13
N GLN A 140 0.39 0.36 -14.79
CA GLN A 140 -0.25 -0.53 -13.80
C GLN A 140 0.06 -2.02 -14.04
N ALA A 141 0.21 -2.45 -15.30
CA ALA A 141 0.53 -3.83 -15.63
C ALA A 141 1.90 -4.25 -15.04
N ARG A 142 2.89 -3.32 -15.00
CA ARG A 142 4.19 -3.60 -14.39
C ARG A 142 4.11 -3.73 -12.87
N VAL A 143 3.28 -2.92 -12.22
CA VAL A 143 3.01 -3.06 -10.78
C VAL A 143 2.44 -4.44 -10.46
N ILE A 144 1.47 -4.89 -11.27
CA ILE A 144 0.87 -6.22 -11.12
C ILE A 144 1.93 -7.32 -11.38
N ASP A 145 2.78 -7.18 -12.40
CA ASP A 145 3.83 -8.14 -12.72
C ASP A 145 4.79 -8.34 -11.55
N TYR A 146 5.28 -7.26 -10.90
CA TYR A 146 6.21 -7.35 -9.77
C TYR A 146 5.59 -8.04 -8.55
N PHE A 147 4.34 -7.73 -8.22
CA PHE A 147 3.63 -8.43 -7.15
C PHE A 147 3.35 -9.91 -7.51
N ALA A 148 3.00 -10.20 -8.77
CA ALA A 148 2.78 -11.58 -9.24
C ALA A 148 4.08 -12.39 -9.15
N GLU A 149 5.20 -11.81 -9.57
CA GLU A 149 6.53 -12.41 -9.46
C GLU A 149 6.90 -12.70 -8.01
N ARG A 150 6.58 -11.77 -7.09
CA ARG A 150 6.78 -11.98 -5.64
C ARG A 150 5.90 -13.11 -5.11
N ALA A 151 4.63 -13.19 -5.53
CA ALA A 151 3.71 -14.24 -5.12
C ALA A 151 4.13 -15.64 -5.62
N GLU A 152 4.57 -15.73 -6.87
CA GLU A 152 4.99 -16.99 -7.51
C GLU A 152 6.31 -17.53 -6.97
N ASN A 153 7.23 -16.64 -6.58
CA ASN A 153 8.56 -17.01 -6.08
C ASN A 153 8.64 -17.09 -4.56
N GLY A 154 7.59 -16.69 -3.84
CA GLY A 154 7.51 -16.82 -2.39
C GLY A 154 7.23 -18.26 -1.91
N PRO A 155 7.27 -18.50 -0.59
CA PRO A 155 7.17 -19.85 -0.02
C PRO A 155 5.89 -20.61 -0.41
N ALA A 156 4.73 -19.96 -0.49
CA ALA A 156 3.48 -20.59 -0.89
C ALA A 156 3.31 -20.76 -2.41
N ARG A 157 4.16 -20.11 -3.24
CA ARG A 157 4.14 -20.18 -4.72
C ARG A 157 2.75 -19.96 -5.33
N ILE A 158 2.19 -18.78 -5.09
CA ILE A 158 0.85 -18.43 -5.55
C ILE A 158 0.92 -17.84 -6.96
N SER A 159 0.33 -18.51 -7.97
CA SER A 159 0.14 -17.97 -9.32
C SER A 159 -1.31 -17.64 -9.60
N ILE A 160 -1.54 -16.79 -10.59
CA ILE A 160 -2.89 -16.37 -11.01
C ILE A 160 -3.52 -17.44 -11.90
N ASN A 161 -4.73 -17.86 -11.57
CA ASN A 161 -5.56 -18.70 -12.43
C ASN A 161 -6.33 -17.79 -13.40
N TYR A 162 -5.80 -17.58 -14.60
CA TYR A 162 -6.42 -16.76 -15.65
C TYR A 162 -7.57 -17.47 -16.35
N GLY A 163 -8.52 -16.70 -16.90
CA GLY A 163 -9.67 -17.23 -17.64
C GLY A 163 -10.76 -17.79 -16.73
N VAL A 164 -10.62 -17.64 -15.41
CA VAL A 164 -11.59 -18.14 -14.43
C VAL A 164 -12.50 -17.01 -13.97
N GLU A 165 -13.78 -17.10 -14.29
CA GLU A 165 -14.79 -16.08 -13.98
C GLU A 165 -15.58 -16.43 -12.72
N PHE A 166 -15.64 -15.51 -11.77
CA PHE A 166 -16.56 -15.59 -10.62
C PHE A 166 -18.00 -15.35 -11.08
N LEU A 167 -18.93 -16.20 -10.65
CA LEU A 167 -20.35 -16.10 -10.95
C LEU A 167 -21.14 -15.56 -9.75
N ASP A 168 -21.11 -16.31 -8.64
CA ASP A 168 -21.77 -15.95 -7.38
C ASP A 168 -21.18 -16.73 -6.19
N LEU A 169 -21.65 -16.39 -4.99
CA LEU A 169 -21.32 -17.10 -3.74
C LEU A 169 -22.52 -17.17 -2.79
N VAL A 170 -22.42 -18.15 -1.88
CA VAL A 170 -23.32 -18.28 -0.72
C VAL A 170 -22.47 -18.56 0.52
N VAL A 171 -22.72 -17.86 1.61
CA VAL A 171 -22.09 -18.09 2.92
C VAL A 171 -23.01 -19.01 3.74
N HIS A 172 -22.50 -20.16 4.16
CA HIS A 172 -23.19 -21.11 5.03
C HIS A 172 -22.84 -20.82 6.49
N GLU A 173 -23.78 -21.04 7.40
CA GLU A 173 -23.59 -20.80 8.84
C GLU A 173 -22.57 -21.77 9.47
N THR A 174 -22.37 -22.94 8.87
CA THR A 174 -21.52 -24.02 9.42
C THR A 174 -20.67 -24.67 8.34
N GLY A 175 -19.60 -25.33 8.78
CA GLY A 175 -18.67 -26.07 7.90
C GLY A 175 -17.27 -25.50 7.95
N GLU A 176 -16.28 -26.32 7.65
CA GLU A 176 -14.87 -25.90 7.62
C GLU A 176 -14.59 -24.87 6.51
N TYR A 177 -15.26 -25.01 5.36
CA TYR A 177 -15.19 -24.10 4.21
C TYR A 177 -16.59 -23.50 3.95
N PRO A 178 -17.03 -22.51 4.74
CA PRO A 178 -18.40 -22.05 4.74
C PRO A 178 -18.79 -21.23 3.50
N VAL A 179 -17.84 -20.69 2.74
CA VAL A 179 -18.15 -19.91 1.54
C VAL A 179 -18.14 -20.82 0.32
N GLN A 180 -19.33 -21.06 -0.25
CA GLN A 180 -19.50 -21.78 -1.50
C GLN A 180 -19.49 -20.78 -2.65
N VAL A 181 -18.64 -21.03 -3.66
CA VAL A 181 -18.43 -20.12 -4.80
C VAL A 181 -18.69 -20.88 -6.11
N ARG A 182 -19.49 -20.30 -6.99
CA ARG A 182 -19.63 -20.78 -8.38
C ARG A 182 -18.73 -19.97 -9.30
N ILE A 183 -18.05 -20.68 -10.17
CA ILE A 183 -17.11 -20.11 -11.16
C ILE A 183 -17.36 -20.74 -12.53
N ASN A 184 -16.98 -20.02 -13.60
CA ASN A 184 -16.66 -20.63 -14.88
C ASN A 184 -15.14 -20.83 -14.94
N ASP A 185 -14.70 -22.06 -15.22
CA ASP A 185 -13.28 -22.33 -15.41
C ASP A 185 -12.76 -21.77 -16.75
N GLU A 186 -11.47 -21.96 -17.02
CA GLU A 186 -10.82 -21.48 -18.25
C GLU A 186 -11.38 -22.07 -19.54
N HIS A 187 -12.19 -23.12 -19.44
CA HIS A 187 -12.90 -23.78 -20.55
C HIS A 187 -14.38 -23.35 -20.64
N GLY A 188 -14.82 -22.44 -19.73
CA GLY A 188 -16.22 -22.01 -19.63
C GLY A 188 -17.16 -23.03 -18.98
N ILE A 189 -16.61 -24.02 -18.27
CA ILE A 189 -17.38 -25.03 -17.55
C ILE A 189 -17.67 -24.53 -16.15
N GLU A 190 -18.96 -24.52 -15.78
CA GLU A 190 -19.39 -24.14 -14.43
C GLU A 190 -18.92 -25.17 -13.40
N ARG A 191 -18.27 -24.68 -12.35
CA ARG A 191 -17.78 -25.47 -11.22
C ARG A 191 -18.14 -24.80 -9.90
N THR A 192 -18.22 -25.60 -8.84
CA THR A 192 -18.38 -25.11 -7.47
C THR A 192 -17.12 -25.41 -6.68
N VAL A 193 -16.57 -24.37 -6.01
CA VAL A 193 -15.45 -24.46 -5.09
C VAL A 193 -15.87 -23.93 -3.71
N ARG A 194 -15.12 -24.23 -2.67
CA ARG A 194 -15.38 -23.76 -1.31
C ARG A 194 -14.16 -23.12 -0.69
N ALA A 195 -14.36 -22.06 0.10
CA ALA A 195 -13.28 -21.36 0.79
C ALA A 195 -13.64 -21.08 2.26
N LYS A 196 -12.63 -20.89 3.11
CA LYS A 196 -12.84 -20.32 4.45
C LYS A 196 -13.15 -18.83 4.35
N TYR A 197 -12.42 -18.14 3.46
CA TYR A 197 -12.59 -16.71 3.20
C TYR A 197 -12.56 -16.42 1.70
N VAL A 198 -13.36 -15.43 1.28
CA VAL A 198 -13.36 -14.91 -0.10
C VAL A 198 -13.07 -13.43 -0.07
N VAL A 199 -12.20 -12.94 -0.96
CA VAL A 199 -11.91 -11.52 -1.09
C VAL A 199 -12.23 -11.05 -2.51
N GLY A 200 -13.25 -10.20 -2.65
CA GLY A 200 -13.67 -9.57 -3.90
C GLY A 200 -12.76 -8.38 -4.24
N CYS A 201 -11.87 -8.58 -5.23
CA CYS A 201 -11.02 -7.57 -5.85
C CYS A 201 -11.41 -7.36 -7.33
N ASP A 202 -12.68 -7.58 -7.65
CA ASP A 202 -13.26 -7.67 -8.99
C ASP A 202 -13.73 -6.32 -9.55
N GLY A 203 -13.28 -5.23 -8.91
CA GLY A 203 -13.37 -3.87 -9.43
C GLY A 203 -14.73 -3.19 -9.22
N ALA A 204 -14.90 -2.01 -9.83
CA ALA A 204 -16.04 -1.12 -9.59
C ALA A 204 -17.43 -1.76 -9.80
N ARG A 205 -17.51 -2.79 -10.64
CA ARG A 205 -18.73 -3.57 -10.91
C ARG A 205 -18.73 -4.92 -10.19
N SER A 206 -18.20 -4.94 -8.98
CA SER A 206 -18.01 -6.15 -8.21
C SER A 206 -19.27 -7.00 -8.10
N LYS A 207 -19.17 -8.24 -8.59
CA LYS A 207 -20.17 -9.29 -8.38
C LYS A 207 -20.11 -9.82 -6.94
N VAL A 208 -18.91 -9.90 -6.35
CA VAL A 208 -18.74 -10.33 -4.95
C VAL A 208 -19.49 -9.39 -4.02
N ARG A 209 -19.33 -8.06 -4.18
CA ARG A 209 -20.08 -7.06 -3.40
C ARG A 209 -21.60 -7.26 -3.53
N SER A 210 -22.08 -7.53 -4.74
CA SER A 210 -23.51 -7.75 -4.98
C SER A 210 -24.05 -9.00 -4.29
N CYS A 211 -23.21 -10.05 -4.11
CA CYS A 211 -23.61 -11.29 -3.42
C CYS A 211 -23.71 -11.15 -1.89
N ILE A 212 -23.06 -10.13 -1.32
CA ILE A 212 -23.10 -9.87 0.14
C ILE A 212 -24.04 -8.71 0.50
N ASP A 213 -24.86 -8.27 -0.46
CA ASP A 213 -25.88 -7.21 -0.30
C ASP A 213 -25.32 -5.89 0.25
N VAL A 214 -24.08 -5.55 -0.07
CA VAL A 214 -23.46 -4.27 0.35
C VAL A 214 -23.83 -3.18 -0.65
N GLU A 215 -24.53 -2.17 -0.16
CA GLU A 215 -24.90 -0.99 -0.93
C GLU A 215 -23.72 -0.05 -1.15
N VAL A 216 -23.75 0.69 -2.24
CA VAL A 216 -22.77 1.70 -2.62
C VAL A 216 -23.44 3.06 -2.66
N VAL A 217 -22.93 4.00 -1.90
CA VAL A 217 -23.32 5.41 -2.03
C VAL A 217 -22.54 5.99 -3.20
N THR A 218 -23.25 6.49 -4.20
CA THR A 218 -22.63 7.02 -5.43
C THR A 218 -23.10 8.45 -5.67
N ASP A 219 -22.14 9.35 -5.87
CA ASP A 219 -22.41 10.70 -6.33
C ASP A 219 -22.49 10.72 -7.87
N PRO A 220 -23.35 11.55 -8.46
CA PRO A 220 -23.44 11.69 -9.91
C PRO A 220 -22.11 12.15 -10.49
N ALA A 221 -21.80 11.72 -11.72
CA ALA A 221 -20.62 12.19 -12.43
C ALA A 221 -20.77 13.68 -12.75
N ASP A 222 -19.83 14.47 -12.28
CA ASP A 222 -19.78 15.91 -12.43
C ASP A 222 -18.70 16.39 -13.42
N GLN A 223 -17.82 15.49 -13.86
CA GLN A 223 -16.69 15.80 -14.73
C GLN A 223 -16.39 14.68 -15.73
N ALA A 224 -15.87 15.09 -16.89
CA ALA A 224 -15.36 14.19 -17.91
C ALA A 224 -13.98 14.65 -18.41
N TRP A 225 -13.14 13.69 -18.75
CA TRP A 225 -11.75 13.91 -19.20
C TRP A 225 -11.44 13.02 -20.39
N ALA A 226 -10.79 13.62 -21.41
CA ALA A 226 -10.11 12.84 -22.43
C ALA A 226 -8.68 12.55 -21.93
N VAL A 227 -8.32 11.29 -21.87
CA VAL A 227 -7.00 10.84 -21.39
C VAL A 227 -6.22 10.29 -22.57
N ILE A 228 -5.04 10.84 -22.82
CA ILE A 228 -4.21 10.55 -23.99
C ILE A 228 -2.80 10.21 -23.54
N ASP A 229 -2.32 9.01 -23.84
CA ASP A 229 -0.88 8.68 -23.78
C ASP A 229 -0.30 8.86 -25.18
N MET A 230 0.79 9.63 -25.28
CA MET A 230 1.31 10.04 -26.57
C MET A 230 2.82 10.20 -26.61
N LEU A 231 3.37 10.02 -27.82
CA LEU A 231 4.68 10.48 -28.21
C LEU A 231 4.50 11.78 -29.02
N ALA A 232 5.13 12.87 -28.60
CA ALA A 232 4.89 14.18 -29.21
C ALA A 232 6.13 15.06 -29.21
N ASN A 233 6.18 15.99 -30.19
CA ASN A 233 7.09 17.14 -30.17
C ASN A 233 6.34 18.36 -29.61
N THR A 234 7.02 19.20 -28.87
CA THR A 234 6.42 20.40 -28.28
C THR A 234 7.47 21.44 -27.94
N ASP A 235 7.07 22.70 -27.94
CA ASP A 235 7.82 23.83 -27.41
C ASP A 235 7.39 24.20 -25.96
N PHE A 236 6.45 23.44 -25.36
CA PHE A 236 6.04 23.65 -23.98
C PHE A 236 7.16 23.25 -23.01
N PRO A 237 7.68 24.20 -22.19
CA PRO A 237 8.95 23.97 -21.48
C PRO A 237 8.85 22.95 -20.34
N ASP A 238 7.65 22.74 -19.75
CA ASP A 238 7.43 21.81 -18.64
C ASP A 238 6.86 20.44 -19.09
N PHE A 239 7.10 20.05 -20.36
CA PHE A 239 6.55 18.81 -20.93
C PHE A 239 6.99 17.54 -20.19
N ARG A 240 8.10 17.57 -19.47
CA ARG A 240 8.59 16.47 -18.64
C ARG A 240 8.47 16.73 -17.13
N THR A 241 7.63 17.70 -16.73
CA THR A 241 7.28 18.00 -15.35
C THR A 241 5.79 17.80 -15.15
N ARG A 242 5.35 17.19 -14.04
CA ARG A 242 3.93 17.16 -13.69
C ARG A 242 3.39 18.59 -13.68
N SER A 243 2.35 18.86 -14.47
CA SER A 243 1.88 20.24 -14.67
C SER A 243 0.36 20.31 -14.64
N GLY A 244 -0.16 21.19 -13.79
CA GLY A 244 -1.55 21.64 -13.82
C GLY A 244 -1.63 22.91 -14.68
N ILE A 245 -2.37 22.84 -15.78
CA ILE A 245 -2.46 23.90 -16.79
C ILE A 245 -3.91 24.33 -16.90
N GLN A 246 -4.19 25.61 -16.73
CA GLN A 246 -5.52 26.19 -16.85
C GLN A 246 -5.50 27.32 -17.86
N SER A 247 -6.38 27.29 -18.85
CA SER A 247 -6.61 28.39 -19.79
C SER A 247 -7.78 29.27 -19.33
N ASP A 248 -7.90 30.44 -19.89
CA ASP A 248 -9.00 31.37 -19.61
C ASP A 248 -10.38 30.79 -20.01
N LYS A 249 -10.47 30.12 -21.17
CA LYS A 249 -11.75 29.72 -21.76
C LYS A 249 -11.85 28.27 -22.25
N ASP A 250 -10.74 27.63 -22.56
CA ASP A 250 -10.71 26.33 -23.22
C ASP A 250 -10.67 25.14 -22.24
N GLY A 251 -10.52 25.40 -20.94
CA GLY A 251 -10.48 24.39 -19.89
C GLY A 251 -9.08 24.15 -19.35
N SER A 252 -8.82 22.94 -18.89
CA SER A 252 -7.58 22.59 -18.19
C SER A 252 -6.94 21.29 -18.70
N ILE A 253 -5.63 21.18 -18.47
CA ILE A 253 -4.86 19.94 -18.68
C ILE A 253 -4.13 19.59 -17.39
N LEU A 254 -4.18 18.31 -17.01
CA LEU A 254 -3.18 17.73 -16.13
C LEU A 254 -2.20 16.93 -17.00
N LEU A 255 -0.95 17.37 -17.03
CA LEU A 255 0.15 16.74 -17.75
C LEU A 255 0.94 15.87 -16.77
N ILE A 256 1.19 14.62 -17.16
CA ILE A 256 1.96 13.66 -16.37
C ILE A 256 3.01 12.99 -17.25
N PRO A 257 4.31 13.18 -16.98
CA PRO A 257 5.37 12.39 -17.61
C PRO A 257 5.18 10.91 -17.32
N ARG A 258 5.42 10.08 -18.34
CA ARG A 258 5.33 8.63 -18.25
C ARG A 258 6.71 8.01 -18.43
N GLU A 259 6.76 6.70 -18.17
CA GLU A 259 7.94 5.86 -18.32
C GLU A 259 8.57 5.95 -19.75
N GLY A 260 9.79 5.47 -19.89
CA GLY A 260 10.51 5.39 -21.16
C GLY A 260 11.13 6.70 -21.66
N GLY A 261 11.04 7.79 -20.87
CA GLY A 261 11.69 9.08 -21.17
C GLY A 261 10.95 9.97 -22.20
N PHE A 262 10.09 9.40 -23.03
CA PHE A 262 9.40 10.13 -24.11
C PHE A 262 7.87 10.14 -23.97
N LEU A 263 7.28 9.11 -23.36
CA LEU A 263 5.85 8.99 -23.21
C LEU A 263 5.31 10.05 -22.23
N THR A 264 4.20 10.67 -22.56
CA THR A 264 3.52 11.67 -21.72
C THR A 264 2.02 11.45 -21.76
N ARG A 265 1.35 11.65 -20.64
CA ARG A 265 -0.09 11.58 -20.49
C ARG A 265 -0.71 12.95 -20.31
N PHE A 266 -1.74 13.25 -21.08
CA PHE A 266 -2.61 14.39 -20.87
C PHE A 266 -3.97 13.94 -20.38
N TYR A 267 -4.46 14.59 -19.33
CA TYR A 267 -5.86 14.61 -18.97
C TYR A 267 -6.43 15.94 -19.43
N VAL A 268 -7.21 15.95 -20.49
CA VAL A 268 -7.81 17.17 -21.07
C VAL A 268 -9.24 17.26 -20.58
N SER A 269 -9.59 18.35 -19.87
CA SER A 269 -10.95 18.55 -19.36
C SER A 269 -11.95 18.65 -20.50
N LEU A 270 -13.09 17.98 -20.34
CA LEU A 270 -14.24 18.08 -21.23
C LEU A 270 -15.37 18.88 -20.53
N GLU A 271 -16.51 18.98 -21.20
CA GLU A 271 -17.69 19.59 -20.59
C GLU A 271 -18.25 18.73 -19.45
N THR A 272 -18.94 19.36 -18.50
CA THR A 272 -19.67 18.65 -17.45
C THR A 272 -20.74 17.72 -18.06
N PRO A 273 -20.69 16.40 -17.78
CA PRO A 273 -21.65 15.45 -18.33
C PRO A 273 -23.08 15.70 -17.83
N ASN A 274 -24.04 15.71 -18.75
CA ASN A 274 -25.47 15.67 -18.46
C ASN A 274 -26.16 14.71 -19.41
N ASP A 275 -27.46 14.51 -19.26
CA ASP A 275 -28.22 13.56 -20.09
C ASP A 275 -28.19 13.91 -21.58
N GLU A 276 -28.10 15.20 -21.94
CA GLU A 276 -28.14 15.68 -23.33
C GLU A 276 -26.76 15.53 -24.02
N ASN A 277 -25.65 15.78 -23.31
CA ASN A 277 -24.31 15.83 -23.91
C ASN A 277 -23.47 14.57 -23.68
N ARG A 278 -23.89 13.66 -22.77
CA ARG A 278 -23.09 12.46 -22.37
C ARG A 278 -22.70 11.58 -23.55
N ALA A 279 -23.62 11.35 -24.49
CA ALA A 279 -23.32 10.54 -25.67
C ALA A 279 -22.25 11.21 -26.56
N ARG A 280 -22.31 12.53 -26.73
CA ARG A 280 -21.31 13.33 -27.46
C ARG A 280 -19.95 13.30 -26.75
N ILE A 281 -19.92 13.49 -25.43
CA ILE A 281 -18.69 13.42 -24.65
C ILE A 281 -18.00 12.05 -24.82
N ARG A 282 -18.78 10.96 -24.76
CA ARG A 282 -18.23 9.61 -24.96
C ARG A 282 -17.73 9.34 -26.38
N ALA A 283 -18.23 10.08 -27.35
CA ALA A 283 -17.85 9.98 -28.75
C ALA A 283 -16.67 10.90 -29.12
N THR A 284 -16.14 11.70 -28.17
CA THR A 284 -14.97 12.56 -28.40
C THR A 284 -13.79 11.73 -28.89
N THR A 285 -13.17 12.15 -29.98
CA THR A 285 -12.02 11.46 -30.58
C THR A 285 -10.70 11.97 -30.01
N ALA A 286 -9.62 11.24 -30.25
CA ALA A 286 -8.28 11.67 -29.84
C ALA A 286 -7.88 12.98 -30.53
N GLU A 287 -8.21 13.14 -31.82
CA GLU A 287 -7.93 14.33 -32.60
C GLU A 287 -8.64 15.58 -32.05
N GLU A 288 -9.91 15.45 -31.65
CA GLU A 288 -10.66 16.54 -31.02
C GLU A 288 -10.06 16.95 -29.68
N ALA A 289 -9.64 15.96 -28.88
CA ALA A 289 -8.98 16.19 -27.60
C ALA A 289 -7.60 16.84 -27.76
N ILE A 290 -6.81 16.43 -28.76
CA ILE A 290 -5.51 17.04 -29.10
C ILE A 290 -5.71 18.48 -29.59
N ALA A 291 -6.70 18.74 -30.43
CA ALA A 291 -7.03 20.09 -30.88
C ALA A 291 -7.42 21.01 -29.70
N ARG A 292 -8.16 20.47 -28.73
CA ARG A 292 -8.50 21.20 -27.49
C ARG A 292 -7.26 21.45 -26.64
N ALA A 293 -6.38 20.45 -26.49
CA ALA A 293 -5.12 20.58 -25.76
C ALA A 293 -4.24 21.71 -26.33
N ASN A 294 -4.14 21.81 -27.66
CA ASN A 294 -3.40 22.90 -28.33
C ASN A 294 -4.00 24.29 -28.08
N ARG A 295 -5.33 24.42 -27.94
CA ARG A 295 -5.95 25.71 -27.56
C ARG A 295 -5.63 26.08 -26.11
N ILE A 296 -5.66 25.08 -25.20
CA ILE A 296 -5.34 25.30 -23.79
C ILE A 296 -3.86 25.69 -23.60
N LEU A 297 -2.95 25.08 -24.38
CA LEU A 297 -1.51 25.31 -24.28
C LEU A 297 -1.03 26.62 -24.93
N HIS A 298 -1.90 27.35 -25.65
CA HIS A 298 -1.46 28.56 -26.37
C HIS A 298 -0.71 29.55 -25.45
N PRO A 299 0.48 30.07 -25.84
CA PRO A 299 1.06 30.12 -27.19
C PRO A 299 1.88 28.88 -27.58
N TYR A 300 2.05 27.91 -26.71
CA TYR A 300 2.77 26.67 -27.01
C TYR A 300 1.90 25.71 -27.84
N SER A 301 2.56 24.72 -28.44
CA SER A 301 1.89 23.71 -29.25
C SER A 301 2.39 22.30 -28.93
N VAL A 302 1.56 21.30 -29.15
CA VAL A 302 1.92 19.89 -29.09
C VAL A 302 1.61 19.23 -30.43
N ASP A 303 2.66 18.68 -31.07
CA ASP A 303 2.59 17.94 -32.33
C ASP A 303 2.69 16.45 -32.01
N VAL A 304 1.53 15.81 -31.87
CA VAL A 304 1.42 14.39 -31.51
C VAL A 304 1.80 13.52 -32.69
N ARG A 305 2.82 12.68 -32.51
CA ARG A 305 3.33 11.75 -33.52
C ARG A 305 2.69 10.38 -33.45
N GLU A 306 2.34 9.95 -32.24
CA GLU A 306 1.68 8.67 -31.98
C GLU A 306 0.80 8.77 -30.74
N VAL A 307 -0.43 8.29 -30.84
CA VAL A 307 -1.34 8.05 -29.70
C VAL A 307 -1.21 6.58 -29.33
N THR A 308 -0.56 6.30 -28.20
CA THR A 308 -0.35 4.93 -27.72
C THR A 308 -1.54 4.39 -26.96
N TRP A 309 -2.33 5.29 -26.36
CA TRP A 309 -3.54 4.94 -25.66
C TRP A 309 -4.48 6.16 -25.53
N PHE A 310 -5.81 5.90 -25.62
CA PHE A 310 -6.84 6.92 -25.50
C PHE A 310 -8.07 6.37 -24.79
N SER A 311 -8.69 7.19 -23.92
CA SER A 311 -9.96 6.86 -23.27
C SER A 311 -10.70 8.11 -22.78
N ILE A 312 -12.01 8.03 -22.69
CA ILE A 312 -12.85 9.04 -22.02
C ILE A 312 -13.18 8.55 -20.60
N TYR A 313 -12.86 9.38 -19.61
CA TYR A 313 -13.19 9.13 -18.20
C TYR A 313 -14.34 10.02 -17.76
N GLU A 314 -15.43 9.41 -17.32
CA GLU A 314 -16.46 10.06 -16.52
C GLU A 314 -16.16 9.77 -15.05
N VAL A 315 -15.95 10.82 -14.27
CA VAL A 315 -15.60 10.73 -12.86
C VAL A 315 -16.85 10.48 -12.04
N ARG A 316 -16.86 9.44 -11.23
CA ARG A 316 -17.89 9.15 -10.22
C ARG A 316 -17.21 8.82 -8.91
N HIS A 317 -17.73 9.39 -7.85
CA HIS A 317 -17.32 9.05 -6.51
C HIS A 317 -18.29 8.02 -5.94
N SER A 318 -17.78 6.94 -5.41
CA SER A 318 -18.61 5.96 -4.71
C SER A 318 -17.85 5.28 -3.58
N VAL A 319 -18.56 4.96 -2.50
CA VAL A 319 -18.04 4.19 -1.38
C VAL A 319 -19.08 3.17 -0.94
N ALA A 320 -18.63 1.96 -0.67
CA ALA A 320 -19.45 0.90 -0.10
C ALA A 320 -19.70 1.17 1.39
N GLN A 321 -20.91 0.87 1.85
CA GLN A 321 -21.30 1.05 3.25
C GLN A 321 -20.55 0.12 4.21
N SER A 322 -20.04 -1.00 3.70
CA SER A 322 -19.26 -1.97 4.45
C SER A 322 -18.24 -2.64 3.52
N PHE A 323 -17.11 -3.07 4.07
CA PHE A 323 -16.05 -3.77 3.32
C PHE A 323 -16.02 -5.28 3.59
N ASP A 324 -17.01 -5.77 4.33
CA ASP A 324 -17.23 -7.18 4.59
C ASP A 324 -18.73 -7.54 4.66
N ASP A 325 -19.04 -8.83 4.78
CA ASP A 325 -20.40 -9.37 4.77
C ASP A 325 -21.16 -9.26 6.10
N VAL A 326 -20.53 -8.72 7.15
CA VAL A 326 -21.14 -8.67 8.50
C VAL A 326 -21.19 -7.29 9.15
N ALA A 327 -20.31 -6.36 8.78
CA ALA A 327 -20.23 -5.05 9.43
C ALA A 327 -21.58 -4.28 9.40
N ALA A 328 -22.30 -4.33 8.27
CA ALA A 328 -23.60 -3.70 8.13
C ALA A 328 -24.71 -4.35 9.01
N LYS A 329 -24.49 -5.58 9.49
CA LYS A 329 -25.47 -6.31 10.33
C LYS A 329 -25.46 -5.86 11.79
N ASN A 330 -24.42 -5.10 12.22
CA ASN A 330 -24.26 -4.62 13.59
C ASN A 330 -24.36 -5.72 14.67
N ASP A 331 -23.95 -6.94 14.35
CA ASP A 331 -23.90 -8.07 15.27
C ASP A 331 -22.46 -8.40 15.63
N PRO A 332 -21.99 -8.06 16.83
CA PRO A 332 -20.60 -8.27 17.23
C PRO A 332 -20.21 -9.75 17.38
N SER A 333 -21.19 -10.67 17.41
CA SER A 333 -20.93 -12.11 17.51
C SER A 333 -20.52 -12.72 16.17
N LEU A 334 -20.82 -12.07 15.05
CA LEU A 334 -20.49 -12.55 13.72
C LEU A 334 -19.03 -12.23 13.38
N ASN A 335 -18.35 -13.15 12.73
CA ASN A 335 -17.05 -12.94 12.10
C ASN A 335 -17.19 -12.94 10.57
N PRO A 336 -16.54 -12.00 9.87
CA PRO A 336 -16.64 -11.90 8.42
C PRO A 336 -16.02 -13.11 7.71
N ARG A 337 -16.62 -13.51 6.60
CA ARG A 337 -16.13 -14.58 5.72
C ARG A 337 -15.88 -14.07 4.29
N VAL A 338 -16.52 -12.98 3.92
CA VAL A 338 -16.36 -12.35 2.60
C VAL A 338 -15.98 -10.91 2.77
N PHE A 339 -14.93 -10.51 2.08
CA PHE A 339 -14.40 -9.15 2.06
C PHE A 339 -14.41 -8.58 0.65
N ILE A 340 -14.41 -7.26 0.54
CA ILE A 340 -14.17 -6.54 -0.71
C ILE A 340 -12.99 -5.59 -0.54
N ALA A 341 -12.22 -5.30 -1.61
CA ALA A 341 -11.04 -4.44 -1.57
C ALA A 341 -10.86 -3.65 -2.88
N GLY A 342 -10.25 -2.48 -2.77
CA GLY A 342 -9.98 -1.59 -3.90
C GLY A 342 -11.26 -1.05 -4.56
N ASP A 343 -11.32 -1.02 -5.90
CA ASP A 343 -12.48 -0.49 -6.63
C ASP A 343 -13.80 -1.21 -6.32
N ALA A 344 -13.77 -2.41 -5.73
CA ALA A 344 -14.96 -3.08 -5.23
C ALA A 344 -15.56 -2.35 -4.01
N CYS A 345 -14.74 -1.60 -3.26
CA CYS A 345 -15.14 -0.81 -2.10
C CYS A 345 -15.43 0.65 -2.43
N HIS A 346 -14.54 1.27 -3.23
CA HIS A 346 -14.55 2.72 -3.48
C HIS A 346 -14.04 3.04 -4.88
N THR A 347 -14.65 4.04 -5.49
CA THR A 347 -14.19 4.62 -6.76
C THR A 347 -14.15 6.13 -6.64
N HIS A 348 -13.17 6.74 -7.25
CA HIS A 348 -12.93 8.18 -7.22
C HIS A 348 -12.27 8.66 -8.53
N SER A 349 -11.98 9.97 -8.63
CA SER A 349 -11.40 10.52 -9.83
C SER A 349 -9.96 10.09 -10.05
N ALA A 350 -9.51 10.15 -11.30
CA ALA A 350 -8.10 9.93 -11.63
C ALA A 350 -7.20 11.12 -11.24
N LYS A 351 -7.76 12.29 -10.90
CA LYS A 351 -7.02 13.52 -10.59
C LYS A 351 -6.16 13.41 -9.33
N ALA A 352 -6.71 12.76 -8.31
CA ALA A 352 -5.97 12.51 -7.09
C ALA A 352 -4.86 11.46 -7.28
N GLY A 353 -4.93 10.64 -8.35
CA GLY A 353 -3.96 9.58 -8.63
C GLY A 353 -3.97 8.44 -7.59
N GLN A 354 -5.00 8.36 -6.74
CA GLN A 354 -4.98 7.51 -5.54
C GLN A 354 -5.54 6.11 -5.73
N GLY A 355 -6.30 5.81 -6.81
CA GLY A 355 -7.03 4.55 -6.94
C GLY A 355 -6.18 3.30 -6.74
N MET A 356 -5.09 3.18 -7.48
CA MET A 356 -4.18 2.06 -7.34
C MET A 356 -3.47 2.06 -5.97
N ASN A 357 -3.06 3.24 -5.48
CA ASN A 357 -2.33 3.39 -4.23
C ASN A 357 -3.15 2.91 -3.03
N VAL A 358 -4.40 3.35 -2.91
CA VAL A 358 -5.29 2.94 -1.81
C VAL A 358 -5.70 1.48 -1.95
N SER A 359 -5.93 0.98 -3.18
CA SER A 359 -6.22 -0.43 -3.43
C SER A 359 -5.09 -1.36 -2.97
N ILE A 360 -3.82 -0.97 -3.17
CA ILE A 360 -2.65 -1.71 -2.65
C ILE A 360 -2.67 -1.73 -1.12
N GLN A 361 -2.97 -0.59 -0.47
CA GLN A 361 -3.02 -0.52 0.99
C GLN A 361 -4.19 -1.33 1.58
N ASP A 362 -5.36 -1.35 0.92
CA ASP A 362 -6.49 -2.21 1.33
C ASP A 362 -6.09 -3.68 1.33
N GLY A 363 -5.52 -4.13 0.20
CA GLY A 363 -5.10 -5.52 0.06
C GLY A 363 -4.00 -5.92 1.06
N TRP A 364 -3.02 -5.03 1.30
CA TRP A 364 -1.96 -5.32 2.29
C TRP A 364 -2.51 -5.35 3.72
N ASN A 365 -3.39 -4.39 4.08
CA ASN A 365 -4.02 -4.35 5.40
C ASN A 365 -4.80 -5.64 5.73
N LEU A 366 -5.56 -6.17 4.76
CA LEU A 366 -6.36 -7.39 4.97
C LEU A 366 -5.48 -8.66 4.99
N SER A 367 -4.54 -8.77 4.06
CA SER A 367 -3.85 -10.05 3.80
C SER A 367 -2.95 -10.51 4.93
N TRP A 368 -2.24 -9.61 5.62
CA TRP A 368 -1.45 -10.02 6.78
C TRP A 368 -2.35 -10.47 7.95
N LYS A 369 -3.53 -9.85 8.11
CA LYS A 369 -4.53 -10.25 9.13
C LYS A 369 -5.08 -11.64 8.84
N LEU A 370 -5.44 -11.93 7.57
CA LEU A 370 -5.83 -13.27 7.14
C LEU A 370 -4.72 -14.31 7.42
N GLY A 371 -3.48 -13.97 7.12
CA GLY A 371 -2.33 -14.82 7.42
C GLY A 371 -2.19 -15.13 8.92
N GLN A 372 -2.32 -14.12 9.78
CA GLN A 372 -2.25 -14.31 11.25
C GLN A 372 -3.38 -15.21 11.77
N VAL A 373 -4.60 -15.00 11.28
CA VAL A 373 -5.78 -15.79 11.70
C VAL A 373 -5.67 -17.24 11.21
N LEU A 374 -5.35 -17.44 9.94
CA LEU A 374 -5.29 -18.78 9.34
C LEU A 374 -4.14 -19.64 9.87
N THR A 375 -3.07 -19.01 10.34
CA THR A 375 -1.96 -19.70 11.03
C THR A 375 -2.20 -19.87 12.54
N GLY A 376 -3.36 -19.42 13.04
CA GLY A 376 -3.72 -19.52 14.45
C GLY A 376 -2.94 -18.60 15.39
N ARG A 377 -2.26 -17.58 14.84
CA ARG A 377 -1.53 -16.56 15.61
C ARG A 377 -2.43 -15.49 16.19
N SER A 378 -3.63 -15.32 15.64
CA SER A 378 -4.64 -14.36 16.10
C SER A 378 -6.04 -14.97 16.01
N ASP A 379 -6.97 -14.41 16.81
CA ASP A 379 -8.39 -14.75 16.76
C ASP A 379 -9.06 -14.18 15.50
N GLU A 380 -10.16 -14.79 15.06
CA GLU A 380 -10.95 -14.32 13.89
C GLU A 380 -11.50 -12.90 14.06
N SER A 381 -11.69 -12.42 15.29
CA SER A 381 -12.13 -11.04 15.56
C SER A 381 -11.18 -9.98 15.02
N LEU A 382 -9.89 -10.33 14.83
CA LEU A 382 -8.91 -9.46 14.18
C LEU A 382 -9.38 -8.96 12.81
N LEU A 383 -10.12 -9.78 12.06
CA LEU A 383 -10.54 -9.46 10.70
C LEU A 383 -11.58 -8.32 10.63
N LYS A 384 -12.31 -8.04 11.72
CA LYS A 384 -13.26 -6.90 11.82
C LYS A 384 -12.55 -5.56 11.68
N THR A 385 -11.31 -5.48 12.16
CA THR A 385 -10.50 -4.26 12.06
C THR A 385 -10.21 -3.84 10.61
N TYR A 386 -10.39 -4.71 9.64
CA TYR A 386 -10.24 -4.34 8.22
C TYR A 386 -11.28 -3.30 7.80
N ASN A 387 -12.56 -3.57 8.05
CA ASN A 387 -13.62 -2.63 7.73
C ASN A 387 -13.48 -1.33 8.54
N GLU A 388 -13.20 -1.43 9.85
CA GLU A 388 -13.03 -0.29 10.74
C GLU A 388 -11.93 0.67 10.27
N GLU A 389 -10.80 0.11 9.82
CA GLU A 389 -9.63 0.90 9.39
C GLU A 389 -9.76 1.43 7.96
N ARG A 390 -10.30 0.65 7.02
CA ARG A 390 -10.22 0.98 5.58
C ARG A 390 -11.43 1.74 5.04
N GLN A 391 -12.60 1.57 5.64
CA GLN A 391 -13.79 2.29 5.22
C GLN A 391 -13.66 3.80 5.52
N ASP A 392 -13.12 4.18 6.69
CA ASP A 392 -12.84 5.57 7.05
C ASP A 392 -11.81 6.22 6.09
N VAL A 393 -10.75 5.49 5.74
CA VAL A 393 -9.75 5.98 4.77
C VAL A 393 -10.38 6.23 3.40
N ALA A 394 -11.26 5.33 2.94
CA ALA A 394 -11.94 5.49 1.66
C ALA A 394 -12.90 6.69 1.66
N GLN A 395 -13.60 6.94 2.77
CA GLN A 395 -14.47 8.11 2.90
C GLN A 395 -13.64 9.41 2.83
N LYS A 396 -12.57 9.50 3.61
CA LYS A 396 -11.65 10.65 3.60
C LYS A 396 -11.04 10.89 2.20
N LEU A 397 -10.74 9.82 1.46
CA LEU A 397 -10.26 9.94 0.08
C LEU A 397 -11.30 10.57 -0.83
N ILE A 398 -12.56 10.16 -0.73
CA ILE A 398 -13.63 10.73 -1.56
C ILE A 398 -13.84 12.20 -1.23
N ASP A 399 -13.82 12.57 0.05
CA ASP A 399 -13.98 13.96 0.48
C ASP A 399 -12.84 14.83 -0.05
N TYR A 400 -11.60 14.38 0.08
CA TYR A 400 -10.42 15.05 -0.51
C TYR A 400 -10.52 15.20 -2.03
N ASP A 401 -10.88 14.13 -2.75
CA ASP A 401 -10.94 14.15 -4.21
C ASP A 401 -12.03 15.11 -4.72
N LYS A 402 -13.15 15.24 -3.99
CA LYS A 402 -14.19 16.25 -4.26
C LYS A 402 -13.65 17.67 -4.11
N GLU A 403 -12.94 17.97 -3.01
CA GLU A 403 -12.35 19.29 -2.76
C GLU A 403 -11.31 19.63 -3.81
N TRP A 404 -10.39 18.72 -4.09
CA TRP A 404 -9.35 18.88 -5.12
C TRP A 404 -9.97 19.07 -6.51
N SER A 405 -10.97 18.26 -6.85
CA SER A 405 -11.66 18.35 -8.14
C SER A 405 -12.41 19.66 -8.29
N ALA A 406 -13.07 20.14 -7.23
CA ALA A 406 -13.72 21.43 -7.21
C ALA A 406 -12.71 22.57 -7.41
N MET A 407 -11.60 22.55 -6.69
CA MET A 407 -10.53 23.56 -6.78
C MET A 407 -9.96 23.66 -8.22
N MET A 408 -9.63 22.52 -8.82
CA MET A 408 -9.10 22.46 -10.19
C MET A 408 -10.09 22.85 -11.27
N SER A 409 -11.37 22.97 -10.95
CA SER A 409 -12.45 23.29 -11.91
C SER A 409 -12.91 24.74 -11.82
N ARG A 410 -12.50 25.48 -10.76
CA ARG A 410 -12.83 26.91 -10.63
C ARG A 410 -12.17 27.73 -11.73
N SER A 411 -12.92 28.73 -12.22
CA SER A 411 -12.35 29.74 -13.11
C SER A 411 -11.41 30.67 -12.32
N PRO A 412 -10.43 31.33 -12.98
CA PRO A 412 -9.57 32.32 -12.30
C PRO A 412 -10.33 33.43 -11.58
N GLU A 413 -11.54 33.77 -12.04
CA GLU A 413 -12.43 34.79 -11.45
C GLU A 413 -13.08 34.32 -10.14
N GLU A 414 -13.21 33.01 -9.95
CA GLU A 414 -13.80 32.38 -8.76
C GLU A 414 -12.77 32.09 -7.65
N MET A 415 -11.48 32.35 -7.93
CA MET A 415 -10.39 32.12 -6.97
C MET A 415 -10.09 33.39 -6.16
N GLU A 416 -9.74 33.23 -4.88
CA GLU A 416 -9.33 34.32 -4.00
C GLU A 416 -7.98 34.92 -4.41
N GLY A 417 -7.21 34.20 -5.27
CA GLY A 417 -5.94 34.65 -5.83
C GLY A 417 -5.17 33.53 -6.54
N PRO A 418 -4.10 33.90 -7.27
CA PRO A 418 -3.32 32.94 -8.07
C PRO A 418 -2.58 31.87 -7.23
N HIS A 419 -2.51 32.03 -5.92
CA HIS A 419 -1.82 31.12 -5.01
C HIS A 419 -2.75 30.08 -4.36
N GLU A 420 -4.08 30.24 -4.45
CA GLU A 420 -5.05 29.38 -3.75
C GLU A 420 -4.87 27.90 -4.07
N ILE A 421 -4.69 27.54 -5.35
CA ILE A 421 -4.43 26.15 -5.77
C ILE A 421 -3.10 25.64 -5.21
N VAL A 422 -2.06 26.47 -5.24
CA VAL A 422 -0.72 26.11 -4.76
C VAL A 422 -0.75 25.90 -3.25
N ASP A 423 -1.40 26.80 -2.52
CA ASP A 423 -1.52 26.72 -1.06
C ASP A 423 -2.34 25.48 -0.65
N PHE A 424 -3.43 25.19 -1.34
CA PHE A 424 -4.19 23.96 -1.13
C PHE A 424 -3.31 22.72 -1.36
N PHE A 425 -2.62 22.68 -2.51
CA PHE A 425 -1.76 21.55 -2.88
C PHE A 425 -0.66 21.29 -1.84
N VAL A 426 0.04 22.35 -1.40
CA VAL A 426 1.12 22.25 -0.40
C VAL A 426 0.59 21.84 0.97
N ASN A 427 -0.52 22.46 1.41
CA ASN A 427 -1.11 22.18 2.73
C ASN A 427 -1.71 20.78 2.84
N THR A 428 -2.14 20.19 1.73
CA THR A 428 -2.75 18.85 1.70
C THR A 428 -1.79 17.74 1.22
N ALA A 429 -0.52 18.05 0.94
CA ALA A 429 0.46 17.14 0.32
C ALA A 429 0.64 15.78 1.04
N ASN A 430 0.45 15.75 2.36
CA ASN A 430 0.54 14.51 3.14
C ASN A 430 -0.54 13.50 2.77
N PHE A 431 -1.76 13.96 2.47
CA PHE A 431 -2.88 13.07 2.17
C PHE A 431 -2.65 12.28 0.87
N PRO A 432 -2.40 12.91 -0.30
CA PRO A 432 -2.09 12.16 -1.52
C PRO A 432 -0.77 11.38 -1.41
N GLY A 433 0.16 11.81 -0.57
CA GLY A 433 1.35 11.02 -0.21
C GLY A 433 1.03 9.68 0.45
N GLY A 434 -0.17 9.52 1.01
CA GLY A 434 -0.62 8.38 1.80
C GLY A 434 -0.16 8.41 3.26
N PHE A 435 0.16 9.62 3.78
CA PHE A 435 0.77 9.81 5.10
C PHE A 435 -0.17 10.39 6.16
N ASP A 436 -1.36 10.83 5.78
CA ASP A 436 -2.39 11.29 6.72
C ASP A 436 -3.32 10.17 7.21
N THR A 437 -3.14 8.95 6.71
CA THR A 437 -3.87 7.80 7.23
C THR A 437 -3.47 7.58 8.68
N ARG A 438 -4.45 7.71 9.58
CA ARG A 438 -4.31 7.44 11.00
C ARG A 438 -5.41 6.50 11.45
N TYR A 439 -5.02 5.35 11.97
CA TYR A 439 -5.93 4.38 12.56
C TYR A 439 -6.22 4.76 14.01
N GLU A 440 -7.48 4.69 14.37
CA GLU A 440 -7.95 4.96 15.72
C GLU A 440 -7.53 3.85 16.70
N GLN A 441 -7.65 4.13 17.99
CA GLN A 441 -7.34 3.15 19.04
C GLN A 441 -8.22 1.91 18.90
N SER A 442 -7.58 0.75 18.88
CA SER A 442 -8.21 -0.55 18.70
C SER A 442 -7.34 -1.64 19.35
N SER A 443 -7.68 -2.90 19.17
CA SER A 443 -6.79 -3.99 19.57
C SER A 443 -5.42 -3.95 18.85
N LEU A 444 -5.35 -3.34 17.66
CA LEU A 444 -4.11 -3.23 16.83
C LEU A 444 -3.37 -1.91 16.99
N THR A 445 -3.99 -0.92 17.61
CA THR A 445 -3.47 0.44 17.77
C THR A 445 -3.70 0.87 19.21
N GLY A 446 -2.62 1.01 19.97
CA GLY A 446 -2.67 1.33 21.39
C GLY A 446 -2.99 2.79 21.68
N GLY A 447 -2.93 3.16 22.95
CA GLY A 447 -3.13 4.53 23.43
C GLY A 447 -1.93 5.43 23.13
N THR A 448 -2.11 6.73 23.36
CA THR A 448 -1.12 7.79 23.12
C THR A 448 -0.46 8.31 24.40
N ASP A 449 -0.62 7.62 25.54
CA ASP A 449 -0.14 8.08 26.86
C ASP A 449 1.37 8.30 26.88
N HIS A 450 2.12 7.52 26.13
CA HIS A 450 3.58 7.60 26.01
C HIS A 450 4.07 8.25 24.71
N GLN A 451 3.19 8.90 23.93
CA GLN A 451 3.54 9.47 22.63
C GLN A 451 4.73 10.44 22.67
N LYS A 452 4.87 11.19 23.79
CA LYS A 452 5.97 12.14 23.97
C LYS A 452 7.38 11.52 23.96
N LEU A 453 7.47 10.21 24.15
CA LEU A 453 8.76 9.50 24.08
C LEU A 453 9.28 9.36 22.65
N ALA A 454 8.41 9.47 21.64
CA ALA A 454 8.78 9.40 20.22
C ALA A 454 7.71 10.13 19.37
N GLU A 455 7.72 11.46 19.42
CA GLU A 455 6.70 12.30 18.76
C GLU A 455 6.67 12.12 17.24
N GLY A 456 7.81 11.86 16.62
CA GLY A 456 7.94 11.62 15.18
C GLY A 456 7.47 10.22 14.71
N PHE A 457 7.01 9.37 15.65
CA PHE A 457 6.35 8.10 15.38
C PHE A 457 4.93 8.09 15.96
N PRO A 458 3.99 8.89 15.40
CA PRO A 458 2.64 8.96 15.96
C PRO A 458 1.93 7.62 15.88
N VAL A 459 1.32 7.21 17.01
CA VAL A 459 0.52 5.98 17.08
C VAL A 459 -0.65 6.06 16.09
N GLY A 460 -0.88 4.96 15.36
CA GLY A 460 -1.90 4.86 14.32
C GLY A 460 -1.43 5.35 12.94
N MET A 461 -0.26 5.99 12.83
CA MET A 461 0.29 6.46 11.56
C MET A 461 1.43 5.57 11.07
N ARG A 462 1.78 5.70 9.78
CA ARG A 462 2.88 4.91 9.20
C ARG A 462 4.21 5.19 9.89
N PHE A 463 5.07 4.17 10.02
CA PHE A 463 6.43 4.32 10.53
C PHE A 463 7.27 5.17 9.59
N LYS A 464 7.66 6.37 10.02
CA LYS A 464 8.42 7.32 9.22
C LYS A 464 9.92 7.03 9.32
N SER A 465 10.52 6.54 8.24
CA SER A 465 11.95 6.21 8.18
C SER A 465 12.86 7.41 8.45
N ALA A 466 14.08 7.14 8.93
CA ALA A 466 15.19 8.08 8.99
C ALA A 466 16.50 7.33 8.77
N GLN A 467 17.58 8.06 8.47
CA GLN A 467 18.90 7.48 8.28
C GLN A 467 19.53 7.06 9.62
N VAL A 468 20.21 5.91 9.59
CA VAL A 468 20.98 5.33 10.71
C VAL A 468 22.23 4.67 10.15
N SER A 469 23.26 4.47 10.97
CA SER A 469 24.39 3.62 10.63
C SER A 469 24.13 2.19 11.09
N ARG A 470 24.28 1.22 10.20
CA ARG A 470 24.24 -0.21 10.54
C ARG A 470 25.62 -0.63 11.05
N VAL A 471 25.67 -1.16 12.28
CA VAL A 471 26.94 -1.37 12.99
C VAL A 471 27.83 -2.44 12.34
N CYS A 472 27.24 -3.52 11.84
CA CYS A 472 28.01 -4.68 11.35
C CYS A 472 28.87 -4.39 10.10
N ASP A 473 28.49 -3.41 9.28
CA ASP A 473 29.18 -3.06 8.03
C ASP A 473 29.38 -1.55 7.84
N THR A 474 29.02 -0.77 8.85
CA THR A 474 29.17 0.70 8.89
C THR A 474 28.43 1.45 7.79
N THR A 475 27.44 0.80 7.16
CA THR A 475 26.68 1.38 6.05
C THR A 475 25.58 2.30 6.58
N THR A 476 25.49 3.51 6.01
CA THR A 476 24.34 4.39 6.23
C THR A 476 23.13 3.85 5.46
N VAL A 477 22.04 3.64 6.17
CA VAL A 477 20.79 3.09 5.61
C VAL A 477 19.57 3.83 6.14
N HIS A 478 18.48 3.79 5.41
CA HIS A 478 17.17 4.17 5.95
C HIS A 478 16.60 3.03 6.79
N LEU A 479 16.28 3.29 8.05
CA LEU A 479 15.81 2.26 8.99
C LEU A 479 14.55 1.55 8.49
N GLY A 480 13.62 2.29 7.87
CA GLY A 480 12.38 1.75 7.31
C GLY A 480 12.59 0.85 6.09
N HIS A 481 13.70 1.00 5.34
CA HIS A 481 13.99 0.15 4.17
C HIS A 481 14.36 -1.29 4.53
N HIS A 482 14.66 -1.55 5.80
CA HIS A 482 14.88 -2.90 6.33
C HIS A 482 13.61 -3.56 6.87
N PHE A 483 12.46 -2.96 6.59
CA PHE A 483 11.16 -3.56 6.84
C PHE A 483 10.81 -4.49 5.66
N ARG A 484 10.33 -5.70 5.95
CA ARG A 484 9.87 -6.68 4.95
C ARG A 484 8.40 -7.00 5.16
N ALA A 485 7.66 -7.20 4.07
CA ALA A 485 6.27 -7.66 4.08
C ALA A 485 6.18 -9.17 4.35
N ASP A 486 6.68 -9.61 5.50
CA ASP A 486 6.80 -11.01 5.93
C ASP A 486 5.82 -11.40 7.05
N GLY A 487 4.88 -10.51 7.38
CA GLY A 487 3.87 -10.74 8.40
C GLY A 487 4.36 -10.63 9.85
N ARG A 488 5.62 -10.27 10.08
CA ARG A 488 6.16 -10.11 11.44
C ARG A 488 5.86 -8.74 12.03
N TRP A 489 5.70 -8.67 13.33
CA TRP A 489 5.71 -7.44 14.11
C TRP A 489 7.15 -6.92 14.26
N ARG A 490 7.33 -5.60 14.31
CA ARG A 490 8.64 -4.98 14.57
C ARG A 490 8.67 -4.32 15.93
N LEU A 491 9.79 -4.55 16.63
CA LEU A 491 10.12 -3.93 17.91
C LEU A 491 11.38 -3.10 17.73
N TYR A 492 11.22 -1.79 17.52
CA TYR A 492 12.35 -0.86 17.42
C TYR A 492 12.69 -0.32 18.81
N ALA A 493 13.74 -0.83 19.41
CA ALA A 493 14.25 -0.40 20.72
C ALA A 493 15.26 0.73 20.52
N PHE A 494 14.82 1.98 20.71
CA PHE A 494 15.70 3.14 20.77
C PHE A 494 16.34 3.18 22.16
N ALA A 495 17.67 2.95 22.23
CA ALA A 495 18.37 2.77 23.49
C ALA A 495 18.42 4.04 24.34
N ASP A 496 18.40 3.88 25.66
CA ASP A 496 18.77 4.92 26.61
C ASP A 496 20.28 5.26 26.50
N GLU A 497 20.69 6.43 26.98
CA GLU A 497 22.08 6.90 26.88
C GLU A 497 23.09 5.91 27.48
N SER A 498 22.73 5.27 28.59
CA SER A 498 23.59 4.28 29.27
C SER A 498 23.56 2.90 28.63
N GLY A 499 22.54 2.57 27.85
CA GLY A 499 22.29 1.24 27.31
C GLY A 499 21.80 0.20 28.32
N GLN A 500 21.55 0.59 29.58
CA GLN A 500 21.17 -0.34 30.65
C GLN A 500 19.70 -0.75 30.53
N GLU A 501 18.79 0.21 30.28
CA GLU A 501 17.36 -0.09 30.14
C GLU A 501 17.08 -0.94 28.90
N VAL A 502 17.74 -0.64 27.76
CA VAL A 502 17.58 -1.45 26.56
C VAL A 502 18.15 -2.86 26.74
N ALA A 503 19.25 -3.02 27.50
CA ALA A 503 19.80 -4.33 27.84
C ALA A 503 18.84 -5.13 28.73
N ALA A 504 18.23 -4.47 29.73
CA ALA A 504 17.24 -5.08 30.60
C ALA A 504 15.94 -5.46 29.86
N LEU A 505 15.52 -4.67 28.87
CA LEU A 505 14.42 -5.02 27.96
C LEU A 505 14.77 -6.26 27.12
N ALA A 506 15.96 -6.29 26.54
CA ALA A 506 16.42 -7.41 25.73
C ALA A 506 16.48 -8.74 26.52
N ASP A 507 16.98 -8.70 27.75
CA ASP A 507 17.00 -9.86 28.65
C ASP A 507 15.59 -10.37 28.95
N TRP A 508 14.66 -9.46 29.25
CA TRP A 508 13.25 -9.81 29.46
C TRP A 508 12.59 -10.39 28.20
N LEU A 509 12.83 -9.79 27.03
CA LEU A 509 12.30 -10.27 25.75
C LEU A 509 12.78 -11.69 25.41
N GLU A 510 14.00 -12.06 25.84
CA GLU A 510 14.61 -13.35 25.54
C GLU A 510 14.23 -14.44 26.54
N HIS A 511 14.07 -14.10 27.84
CA HIS A 511 14.02 -15.12 28.90
C HIS A 511 12.69 -15.15 29.67
N SER A 512 11.88 -14.09 29.65
CA SER A 512 10.63 -14.06 30.40
C SER A 512 9.51 -14.82 29.68
N ALA A 513 8.78 -15.65 30.42
CA ALA A 513 7.58 -16.32 29.91
C ALA A 513 6.47 -15.32 29.50
N ASP A 514 6.45 -14.13 30.13
CA ASP A 514 5.48 -13.08 29.85
C ASP A 514 5.88 -12.21 28.66
N SER A 515 7.07 -12.40 28.08
CA SER A 515 7.47 -11.64 26.92
C SER A 515 6.68 -12.09 25.68
N PRO A 516 6.26 -11.16 24.79
CA PRO A 516 5.51 -11.56 23.60
C PRO A 516 6.32 -12.48 22.69
N ILE A 517 7.63 -12.34 22.66
CA ILE A 517 8.50 -13.21 21.85
C ILE A 517 8.41 -14.65 22.34
N THR A 518 8.54 -14.88 23.64
CA THR A 518 8.47 -16.23 24.23
C THR A 518 7.04 -16.78 24.21
N ALA A 519 6.05 -15.93 24.50
CA ALA A 519 4.65 -16.34 24.60
C ALA A 519 4.03 -16.76 23.25
N TYR A 520 4.47 -16.13 22.13
CA TYR A 520 3.84 -16.29 20.82
C TYR A 520 4.73 -16.92 19.74
N THR A 521 5.98 -17.26 20.06
CA THR A 521 6.84 -18.07 19.17
C THR A 521 6.74 -19.53 19.59
N ALA A 522 6.29 -20.40 18.70
CA ALA A 522 6.14 -21.83 19.00
C ALA A 522 7.50 -22.48 19.26
N GLU A 523 7.53 -23.49 20.13
CA GLU A 523 8.74 -24.25 20.41
C GLU A 523 9.33 -24.86 19.12
N GLY A 524 10.62 -24.69 18.92
CA GLY A 524 11.35 -25.15 17.74
C GLY A 524 11.27 -24.24 16.52
N GLN A 525 10.47 -23.18 16.55
CA GLN A 525 10.50 -22.14 15.52
C GLN A 525 11.64 -21.15 15.76
N ASP A 526 12.02 -20.46 14.69
CA ASP A 526 12.97 -19.35 14.73
C ASP A 526 12.46 -18.28 15.71
N ILE A 527 13.29 -17.90 16.68
CA ILE A 527 12.92 -16.89 17.69
C ILE A 527 12.52 -15.54 17.08
N ASP A 528 12.86 -15.35 15.84
CA ASP A 528 12.60 -14.17 15.03
C ASP A 528 11.43 -14.36 14.03
N SER A 529 10.69 -15.47 14.13
CA SER A 529 9.63 -15.83 13.16
C SER A 529 8.36 -15.00 13.31
N VAL A 530 8.11 -14.42 14.48
CA VAL A 530 6.91 -13.62 14.77
C VAL A 530 7.25 -12.16 15.03
N PHE A 531 8.37 -11.92 15.71
CA PHE A 531 8.83 -10.59 16.11
C PHE A 531 10.24 -10.32 15.60
N ASP A 532 10.39 -9.21 14.85
CA ASP A 532 11.67 -8.68 14.38
C ASP A 532 12.12 -7.54 15.33
N ALA A 533 12.97 -7.86 16.31
CA ALA A 533 13.49 -6.88 17.27
C ALA A 533 14.79 -6.27 16.78
N LYS A 534 14.86 -4.94 16.77
CA LYS A 534 16.02 -4.14 16.35
C LYS A 534 16.40 -3.15 17.45
N VAL A 535 17.68 -2.80 17.56
CA VAL A 535 18.16 -1.79 18.49
C VAL A 535 18.85 -0.64 17.77
N ILE A 536 18.57 0.58 18.21
CA ILE A 536 19.19 1.80 17.71
C ILE A 536 19.86 2.51 18.89
N TYR A 537 21.19 2.57 18.90
CA TYR A 537 21.97 3.25 19.92
C TYR A 537 22.16 4.74 19.60
N GLN A 538 22.34 5.55 20.64
CA GLN A 538 22.53 7.01 20.51
C GLN A 538 23.96 7.36 20.12
N GLN A 539 24.93 6.51 20.46
CA GLN A 539 26.36 6.68 20.23
C GLN A 539 26.69 6.55 18.73
N ASP A 540 27.87 7.04 18.35
CA ASP A 540 28.44 6.72 17.04
C ASP A 540 28.79 5.23 16.94
N TYR A 541 28.75 4.66 15.73
CA TYR A 541 29.00 3.21 15.53
C TYR A 541 30.41 2.79 15.95
N HIS A 542 31.41 3.69 15.97
CA HIS A 542 32.75 3.41 16.46
C HIS A 542 32.78 3.14 17.97
N ASP A 543 31.80 3.66 18.72
CA ASP A 543 31.72 3.52 20.18
C ASP A 543 30.85 2.33 20.62
N VAL A 544 30.22 1.63 19.67
CA VAL A 544 29.43 0.44 19.97
C VAL A 544 30.24 -0.84 19.80
N ASP A 545 30.57 -1.49 20.92
CA ASP A 545 31.17 -2.83 20.91
C ASP A 545 30.09 -3.89 20.64
N ILE A 546 30.07 -4.43 19.42
CA ILE A 546 29.08 -5.43 18.98
C ILE A 546 29.05 -6.67 19.88
N ASN A 547 30.17 -7.00 20.58
CA ASN A 547 30.24 -8.14 21.48
C ASN A 547 29.49 -7.90 22.81
N LYS A 548 29.17 -6.65 23.12
CA LYS A 548 28.39 -6.26 24.31
C LYS A 548 26.89 -6.06 24.00
N VAL A 549 26.53 -6.11 22.73
CA VAL A 549 25.12 -6.01 22.31
C VAL A 549 24.35 -7.24 22.81
N PRO A 550 23.18 -7.07 23.46
CA PRO A 550 22.37 -8.18 23.91
C PRO A 550 22.03 -9.17 22.80
N ARG A 551 22.08 -10.46 23.09
CA ARG A 551 21.88 -11.54 22.11
C ARG A 551 20.50 -11.46 21.43
N ARG A 552 19.50 -10.91 22.10
CA ARG A 552 18.19 -10.68 21.51
C ARG A 552 18.22 -9.89 20.20
N PHE A 553 19.15 -8.95 20.07
CA PHE A 553 19.37 -8.16 18.87
C PHE A 553 20.40 -8.76 17.89
N LEU A 554 20.89 -9.94 18.17
CA LEU A 554 21.78 -10.74 17.32
C LEU A 554 21.24 -12.19 17.26
N PRO A 555 19.97 -12.39 16.82
CA PRO A 555 19.36 -13.71 16.83
C PRO A 555 20.03 -14.64 15.82
N LYS A 556 19.96 -15.93 16.10
CA LYS A 556 20.28 -16.95 15.12
C LYS A 556 19.01 -17.26 14.32
N VAL A 557 19.11 -17.31 12.99
CA VAL A 557 17.96 -17.39 12.09
C VAL A 557 18.13 -18.45 11.01
N GLY A 558 17.00 -18.97 10.54
CA GLY A 558 16.93 -19.97 9.50
C GLY A 558 17.42 -21.36 9.94
N GLN A 559 17.29 -22.33 9.05
CA GLN A 559 17.64 -23.73 9.32
C GLN A 559 19.12 -23.92 9.77
N ALA A 560 20.02 -23.10 9.22
CA ALA A 560 21.43 -23.15 9.56
C ALA A 560 21.81 -22.38 10.84
N GLN A 561 20.84 -21.77 11.52
CA GLN A 561 21.03 -20.98 12.74
C GLN A 561 22.17 -19.97 12.61
N ILE A 562 22.15 -19.20 11.51
CA ILE A 562 23.14 -18.16 11.24
C ILE A 562 22.80 -16.90 12.03
N MET A 563 23.80 -16.30 12.67
CA MET A 563 23.61 -15.05 13.41
C MET A 563 23.27 -13.90 12.45
N ASP A 564 22.17 -13.20 12.71
CA ASP A 564 21.82 -11.98 12.00
C ASP A 564 22.49 -10.77 12.65
N TRP A 565 23.45 -10.21 11.94
CA TRP A 565 24.21 -9.05 12.38
C TRP A 565 23.55 -7.71 12.02
N GLU A 566 22.52 -7.70 11.16
CA GLU A 566 21.95 -6.50 10.55
C GLU A 566 20.82 -5.84 11.38
N LYS A 567 20.71 -6.15 12.66
CA LYS A 567 19.66 -5.62 13.54
C LYS A 567 20.13 -4.56 14.52
N VAL A 568 21.41 -4.20 14.46
CA VAL A 568 22.04 -3.24 15.36
C VAL A 568 22.40 -1.98 14.59
N TYR A 569 21.86 -0.87 15.04
CA TYR A 569 22.02 0.43 14.39
C TYR A 569 22.47 1.49 15.40
N THR A 570 22.99 2.60 14.88
CA THR A 570 23.36 3.79 15.65
C THR A 570 22.85 5.06 14.98
N ALA A 571 22.71 6.11 15.78
CA ALA A 571 22.47 7.46 15.26
C ALA A 571 23.65 7.95 14.42
N ILE A 572 23.39 8.87 13.49
CA ILE A 572 24.40 9.56 12.68
C ILE A 572 24.56 10.97 13.22
N GLY A 573 25.80 11.39 13.58
CA GLY A 573 26.02 12.63 14.32
C GLY A 573 25.49 13.92 13.68
N HIS A 574 25.43 13.99 12.35
CA HIS A 574 24.91 15.16 11.62
C HIS A 574 23.44 15.02 11.20
N GLN A 575 22.86 13.82 11.36
CA GLN A 575 21.47 13.48 11.01
C GLN A 575 20.92 12.48 12.03
N ASP A 576 20.81 12.96 13.26
CA ASP A 576 20.48 12.14 14.43
C ASP A 576 18.97 11.78 14.45
N ILE A 577 18.65 10.52 14.26
CA ILE A 577 17.29 9.98 14.28
C ILE A 577 16.52 10.33 15.56
N PHE A 578 17.20 10.39 16.72
CA PHE A 578 16.56 10.75 17.99
C PHE A 578 16.03 12.18 17.95
N THR A 579 16.84 13.11 17.44
CA THR A 579 16.43 14.50 17.26
C THR A 579 15.40 14.63 16.13
N GLU A 580 15.64 13.96 14.99
CA GLU A 580 14.77 14.06 13.81
C GLU A 580 13.37 13.49 14.06
N ARG A 581 13.26 12.47 14.89
CA ARG A 581 11.98 11.82 15.24
C ARG A 581 11.50 12.14 16.65
N GLY A 582 12.11 13.11 17.32
CA GLY A 582 11.70 13.54 18.67
C GLY A 582 11.68 12.37 19.65
N ILE A 583 12.74 11.53 19.65
CA ILE A 583 12.86 10.39 20.54
C ILE A 583 13.55 10.84 21.84
N ASP A 584 12.93 10.53 22.97
CA ASP A 584 13.49 10.83 24.29
C ASP A 584 14.81 10.09 24.50
N ARG A 585 15.79 10.79 25.07
CA ARG A 585 17.12 10.21 25.37
C ARG A 585 17.11 9.18 26.48
N ALA A 586 16.05 9.08 27.26
CA ALA A 586 15.81 7.96 28.16
C ALA A 586 15.45 6.65 27.41
N GLY A 587 15.26 6.73 26.10
CA GLY A 587 14.93 5.63 25.24
C GLY A 587 13.43 5.39 25.10
N ALA A 588 13.07 4.70 24.02
CA ALA A 588 11.69 4.33 23.71
C ALA A 588 11.62 3.00 22.98
N LEU A 589 10.55 2.26 23.18
CA LEU A 589 10.18 1.11 22.35
C LEU A 589 9.05 1.52 21.40
N VAL A 590 9.29 1.42 20.09
CA VAL A 590 8.29 1.67 19.04
C VAL A 590 7.87 0.33 18.45
N VAL A 591 6.61 -0.04 18.66
CA VAL A 591 6.00 -1.26 18.13
C VAL A 591 5.35 -0.93 16.79
N VAL A 592 5.70 -1.70 15.75
CA VAL A 592 5.21 -1.47 14.40
C VAL A 592 4.54 -2.73 13.85
N ARG A 593 3.36 -2.55 13.27
CA ARG A 593 2.52 -3.61 12.68
C ARG A 593 3.14 -4.18 11.41
N PRO A 594 2.69 -5.38 10.97
CA PRO A 594 3.14 -5.99 9.72
C PRO A 594 2.90 -5.16 8.45
N ASP A 595 2.02 -4.16 8.49
CA ASP A 595 1.72 -3.21 7.40
C ASP A 595 2.37 -1.82 7.59
N MET A 596 3.42 -1.75 8.43
CA MET A 596 4.23 -0.55 8.70
C MET A 596 3.53 0.58 9.48
N TYR A 597 2.41 0.33 10.15
CA TYR A 597 1.81 1.33 11.03
C TYR A 597 2.34 1.22 12.45
N VAL A 598 2.57 2.36 13.10
CA VAL A 598 2.98 2.41 14.51
C VAL A 598 1.81 1.96 15.38
N ALA A 599 1.98 0.84 16.04
CA ALA A 599 0.96 0.28 16.93
C ALA A 599 1.02 0.89 18.32
N GLN A 600 2.23 1.11 18.84
CA GLN A 600 2.44 1.62 20.19
C GLN A 600 3.80 2.28 20.36
N VAL A 601 3.87 3.26 21.27
CA VAL A 601 5.11 3.83 21.80
C VAL A 601 5.12 3.60 23.29
N LEU A 602 6.21 3.02 23.82
CA LEU A 602 6.33 2.64 25.23
C LEU A 602 7.68 3.05 25.80
N PRO A 603 7.78 3.31 27.12
CA PRO A 603 9.07 3.30 27.83
C PRO A 603 9.73 1.91 27.72
N LEU A 604 11.05 1.83 27.69
CA LEU A 604 11.79 0.56 27.68
C LEU A 604 11.46 -0.35 28.89
N ALA A 605 11.05 0.26 30.00
CA ALA A 605 10.67 -0.46 31.22
C ALA A 605 9.20 -0.95 31.24
N ALA A 606 8.35 -0.54 30.29
CA ALA A 606 6.90 -0.84 30.28
C ALA A 606 6.57 -2.26 29.77
N ARG A 607 7.20 -3.26 30.38
CA ARG A 607 7.13 -4.68 29.96
C ARG A 607 5.73 -5.26 30.07
N ALA A 608 5.01 -4.91 31.15
CA ALA A 608 3.65 -5.39 31.37
C ALA A 608 2.67 -4.82 30.32
N GLU A 609 2.79 -3.54 29.97
CA GLU A 609 1.97 -2.91 28.94
C GLU A 609 2.22 -3.53 27.56
N LEU A 610 3.47 -3.86 27.24
CA LEU A 610 3.81 -4.56 26.00
C LEU A 610 3.19 -5.97 25.96
N ALA A 611 3.26 -6.71 27.07
CA ALA A 611 2.65 -8.03 27.17
C ALA A 611 1.11 -7.96 27.04
N GLU A 612 0.46 -7.01 27.71
CA GLU A 612 -0.97 -6.80 27.65
C GLU A 612 -1.45 -6.39 26.24
N PHE A 613 -0.70 -5.51 25.56
CA PHE A 613 -1.00 -5.13 24.19
C PHE A 613 -1.07 -6.33 23.27
N PHE A 614 -0.07 -7.23 23.31
CA PHE A 614 -0.06 -8.41 22.44
C PHE A 614 -1.06 -9.48 22.88
N ALA A 615 -1.40 -9.56 24.17
CA ALA A 615 -2.45 -10.48 24.65
C ALA A 615 -3.85 -10.18 24.08
N GLN A 616 -4.10 -8.94 23.65
CA GLN A 616 -5.36 -8.56 23.00
C GLN A 616 -5.44 -9.00 21.53
N ASN A 617 -4.29 -9.25 20.90
CA ASN A 617 -4.19 -9.46 19.46
C ASN A 617 -3.74 -10.86 19.07
N MET A 618 -2.99 -11.53 19.95
CA MET A 618 -2.30 -12.76 19.63
C MET A 618 -2.84 -13.93 20.43
N ALA A 619 -2.96 -15.06 19.77
CA ALA A 619 -3.27 -16.33 20.39
C ALA A 619 -1.98 -17.10 20.70
N SER A 620 -1.92 -17.78 21.86
CA SER A 620 -0.82 -18.69 22.17
C SER A 620 -0.72 -19.77 21.10
N PRO A 621 0.50 -20.16 20.69
CA PRO A 621 0.71 -21.20 19.71
C PRO A 621 -0.03 -22.48 20.12
N LYS A 622 -0.82 -23.05 19.22
CA LYS A 622 -1.41 -24.38 19.47
C LYS A 622 -0.27 -25.38 19.50
N VAL A 623 -0.14 -26.10 20.61
CA VAL A 623 0.77 -27.26 20.71
C VAL A 623 0.27 -28.27 19.65
N PRO A 624 1.12 -28.73 18.72
CA PRO A 624 0.69 -29.76 17.78
C PRO A 624 0.22 -30.98 18.59
N GLU A 625 -1.03 -31.36 18.47
CA GLU A 625 -1.47 -32.67 18.93
C GLU A 625 -0.74 -33.70 18.05
N PHE A 626 0.30 -34.32 18.59
CA PHE A 626 0.94 -35.46 17.96
C PHE A 626 -0.08 -36.61 17.93
N SER A 627 -0.73 -36.78 16.79
CA SER A 627 -1.56 -37.94 16.46
C SER A 627 -0.73 -39.07 15.85
#